data_4aad15bb0228611ff29fccfaebb79503
#
_entry.id   4aad15bb0228611ff29fccfaebb79503
#
_cell.length_a   1.000
_cell.length_b   1.000
_cell.length_c   1.000
_cell.angle_alpha   90.00
_cell.angle_beta   90.00
_cell.angle_gamma   90.00
#
_symmetry.space_group_name_H-M   'P 1'
#
loop_
_entity.id
_entity.type
_entity.pdbx_description
1 polymer ?
#
loop_
_entity_poly.entity_id
_entity_poly.type
_entity_poly.pdbx_seq_one_letter_code
_entity_poly.pdbx_strand_id
1 'polypeptide(L)'
;MGLSVREILILDYFDGKPVHAKMPSYLYATYGSDADLCLDRLYADGWIRESTPRETVNMLPDKALSDFLKRYGLSGEGSHTELVRRVIHEVPEKNYNHAVPKVYVLEPKGRTEVGRHMAYVLNVRENYGLTEGEIGESRSALALKGNPCSARDILESAFQQKVSIYTMAGEWSKLRNLYYVMANFHLRAEAGDKALSCLFLVFFLDMSGMGNRNTVIPYENLFPTQKGMILLLDEVRHRENMTAEEVKAAFLSSVARMAPRLPFSYFSPQVMAAQLLERLRGVPFNGAKYIAERNVPDPSAGTYHYVPWGREEAGSLKEVPKFTVPKIMAPPSLRMPPAFTRPVPFESTEARKRREEMEKRMVRTVERPTPEEKKEKGLLVKLRKWI
;
A
#
# COMPACT_ATOMS: atom_id res chain seq x y z
N MET A 1 -10.14 0.15 30.80
CA MET A 1 -10.44 0.77 29.50
C MET A 1 -9.62 0.07 28.45
N GLY A 2 -10.19 -0.21 27.27
CA GLY A 2 -9.43 -0.73 26.12
C GLY A 2 -8.59 0.37 25.50
N LEU A 3 -7.53 -0.03 24.76
CA LEU A 3 -6.70 0.90 23.99
C LEU A 3 -7.47 1.40 22.75
N SER A 4 -7.25 2.64 22.37
CA SER A 4 -7.69 3.17 21.08
C SER A 4 -6.92 2.55 19.92
N VAL A 5 -7.48 2.60 18.70
CA VAL A 5 -6.80 2.11 17.49
C VAL A 5 -5.42 2.78 17.33
N ARG A 6 -5.35 4.08 17.60
CA ARG A 6 -4.09 4.83 17.54
C ARG A 6 -3.04 4.30 18.51
N GLU A 7 -3.41 4.00 19.76
CA GLU A 7 -2.50 3.43 20.76
C GLU A 7 -2.00 2.04 20.34
N ILE A 8 -2.88 1.23 19.76
CA ILE A 8 -2.52 -0.07 19.17
C ILE A 8 -1.49 0.10 18.04
N LEU A 9 -1.70 1.06 17.14
CA LEU A 9 -0.77 1.32 16.04
C LEU A 9 0.60 1.80 16.56
N ILE A 10 0.64 2.62 17.60
CA ILE A 10 1.89 3.06 18.25
C ILE A 10 2.62 1.87 18.88
N LEU A 11 1.91 0.99 19.59
CA LEU A 11 2.50 -0.23 20.15
C LEU A 11 3.12 -1.11 19.06
N ASP A 12 2.38 -1.34 17.97
CA ASP A 12 2.88 -2.15 16.84
C ASP A 12 4.09 -1.50 16.17
N TYR A 13 4.08 -0.19 15.99
CA TYR A 13 5.18 0.53 15.36
C TYR A 13 6.48 0.43 16.15
N PHE A 14 6.40 0.56 17.49
CA PHE A 14 7.59 0.58 18.34
C PHE A 14 8.07 -0.83 18.74
N ASP A 15 7.27 -1.87 18.58
CA ASP A 15 7.71 -3.25 18.84
C ASP A 15 8.94 -3.60 17.99
N GLY A 16 10.04 -3.99 18.63
CA GLY A 16 11.34 -4.25 18.01
C GLY A 16 12.15 -3.00 17.62
N LYS A 17 11.67 -1.78 17.86
CA LYS A 17 12.47 -0.56 17.60
C LYS A 17 13.44 -0.27 18.74
N PRO A 18 14.63 0.31 18.44
CA PRO A 18 15.58 0.72 19.48
C PRO A 18 14.91 1.65 20.50
N VAL A 19 15.25 1.44 21.78
CA VAL A 19 14.85 2.36 22.85
C VAL A 19 15.38 3.75 22.52
N HIS A 20 14.54 4.79 22.72
CA HIS A 20 14.80 6.18 22.31
C HIS A 20 14.78 6.45 20.79
N ALA A 21 14.40 5.48 19.96
CA ALA A 21 14.11 5.79 18.56
C ALA A 21 12.94 6.77 18.48
N LYS A 22 13.15 7.86 17.73
CA LYS A 22 12.07 8.84 17.46
C LYS A 22 11.30 8.41 16.22
N MET A 23 9.99 8.66 16.25
CA MET A 23 9.17 8.46 15.08
C MET A 23 9.57 9.46 13.97
N PRO A 24 9.75 9.04 12.72
CA PRO A 24 9.98 9.94 11.61
C PRO A 24 8.81 10.92 11.44
N SER A 25 9.12 12.19 11.14
CA SER A 25 8.14 13.28 11.09
C SER A 25 6.96 13.02 10.12
N TYR A 26 7.21 12.33 9.00
CA TYR A 26 6.17 12.01 8.02
C TYR A 26 5.13 11.01 8.55
N LEU A 27 5.44 10.27 9.61
CA LEU A 27 4.50 9.32 10.23
C LEU A 27 3.55 9.98 11.22
N TYR A 28 3.85 11.19 11.71
CA TYR A 28 2.95 11.88 12.64
C TYR A 28 1.55 12.17 12.05
N ALA A 29 1.43 12.21 10.73
CA ALA A 29 0.10 12.29 10.08
C ALA A 29 -0.78 11.07 10.40
N THR A 30 -0.17 9.89 10.53
CA THR A 30 -0.88 8.63 10.80
C THR A 30 -1.00 8.36 12.30
N TYR A 31 0.08 8.61 13.05
CA TYR A 31 0.18 8.22 14.47
C TYR A 31 -0.12 9.37 15.45
N GLY A 32 -0.25 10.60 14.96
CA GLY A 32 -0.49 11.81 15.73
C GLY A 32 0.80 12.51 16.16
N SER A 33 0.75 13.84 16.31
CA SER A 33 1.88 14.69 16.67
C SER A 33 2.44 14.45 18.08
N ASP A 34 1.65 13.80 18.94
CA ASP A 34 1.96 13.43 20.32
C ASP A 34 2.25 11.92 20.47
N ALA A 35 2.62 11.23 19.38
CA ALA A 35 2.87 9.80 19.40
C ALA A 35 3.99 9.40 20.39
N ASP A 36 5.04 10.22 20.54
CA ASP A 36 6.12 9.96 21.50
C ASP A 36 5.60 10.04 22.94
N LEU A 37 4.77 11.04 23.27
CA LEU A 37 4.13 11.16 24.60
C LEU A 37 3.17 10.00 24.86
N CYS A 38 2.48 9.55 23.83
CA CYS A 38 1.60 8.38 23.94
C CYS A 38 2.42 7.11 24.23
N LEU A 39 3.58 6.94 23.58
CA LEU A 39 4.50 5.83 23.87
C LEU A 39 4.98 5.86 25.32
N ASP A 40 5.37 7.03 25.87
CA ASP A 40 5.80 7.16 27.26
C ASP A 40 4.72 6.71 28.24
N ARG A 41 3.45 7.06 27.96
CA ARG A 41 2.30 6.60 28.75
C ARG A 41 2.11 5.09 28.64
N LEU A 42 2.15 4.53 27.42
CA LEU A 42 2.00 3.09 27.20
C LEU A 42 3.12 2.28 27.88
N TYR A 43 4.32 2.86 27.91
CA TYR A 43 5.46 2.29 28.66
C TYR A 43 5.20 2.34 30.19
N ALA A 44 4.79 3.48 30.73
CA ALA A 44 4.47 3.63 32.15
C ALA A 44 3.32 2.70 32.61
N ASP A 45 2.33 2.49 31.74
CA ASP A 45 1.21 1.58 31.96
C ASP A 45 1.57 0.10 31.76
N GLY A 46 2.80 -0.19 31.35
CA GLY A 46 3.34 -1.56 31.16
C GLY A 46 2.70 -2.29 29.98
N TRP A 47 2.36 -1.61 28.89
CA TRP A 47 1.96 -2.24 27.63
C TRP A 47 3.14 -2.65 26.76
N ILE A 48 4.24 -1.93 26.90
CA ILE A 48 5.50 -2.12 26.22
C ILE A 48 6.64 -1.89 27.21
N ARG A 49 7.75 -2.56 27.07
CA ARG A 49 8.94 -2.43 27.93
C ARG A 49 10.23 -2.50 27.13
N GLU A 50 11.35 -2.23 27.78
CA GLU A 50 12.65 -2.52 27.21
C GLU A 50 12.91 -4.04 27.18
N SER A 51 13.56 -4.50 26.11
CA SER A 51 14.02 -5.88 26.00
C SER A 51 15.16 -6.17 26.96
N THR A 52 15.26 -7.42 27.41
CA THR A 52 16.51 -7.95 27.93
C THR A 52 17.49 -8.18 26.78
N PRO A 53 18.81 -8.15 27.02
CA PRO A 53 19.81 -8.46 25.99
C PRO A 53 19.58 -9.80 25.29
N ARG A 54 19.15 -10.80 26.05
CA ARG A 54 18.84 -12.14 25.54
C ARG A 54 17.66 -12.12 24.57
N GLU A 55 16.62 -11.34 24.87
CA GLU A 55 15.48 -11.16 23.95
C GLU A 55 15.92 -10.44 22.67
N THR A 56 16.76 -9.42 22.78
CA THR A 56 17.27 -8.71 21.59
C THR A 56 18.12 -9.64 20.72
N VAL A 57 18.94 -10.50 21.30
CA VAL A 57 19.71 -11.51 20.53
C VAL A 57 18.77 -12.38 19.69
N ASN A 58 17.63 -12.81 20.24
CA ASN A 58 16.62 -13.57 19.50
C ASN A 58 15.98 -12.81 18.33
N MET A 59 16.02 -11.48 18.36
CA MET A 59 15.41 -10.62 17.32
C MET A 59 16.41 -10.19 16.24
N LEU A 60 17.71 -10.46 16.42
CA LEU A 60 18.73 -10.09 15.46
C LEU A 60 18.64 -10.96 14.19
N PRO A 61 18.82 -10.38 12.98
CA PRO A 61 18.88 -11.18 11.76
C PRO A 61 20.11 -12.10 11.74
N ASP A 62 20.01 -13.24 11.04
CA ASP A 62 21.04 -14.27 10.97
C ASP A 62 22.43 -13.74 10.61
N LYS A 63 22.47 -12.78 9.68
CA LYS A 63 23.71 -12.14 9.29
C LYS A 63 24.38 -11.40 10.45
N ALA A 64 23.60 -10.69 11.28
CA ALA A 64 24.13 -9.98 12.44
C ALA A 64 24.64 -10.95 13.51
N LEU A 65 23.91 -12.05 13.74
CA LEU A 65 24.32 -13.13 14.64
C LEU A 65 25.60 -13.80 14.14
N SER A 66 25.67 -14.14 12.85
CA SER A 66 26.85 -14.72 12.20
C SER A 66 28.08 -13.80 12.33
N ASP A 67 27.93 -12.51 11.98
CA ASP A 67 29.00 -11.52 12.09
C ASP A 67 29.44 -11.33 13.56
N PHE A 68 28.50 -11.43 14.50
CA PHE A 68 28.79 -11.34 15.94
C PHE A 68 29.59 -12.56 16.40
N LEU A 69 29.16 -13.79 16.09
CA LEU A 69 29.87 -15.05 16.47
C LEU A 69 31.29 -15.09 15.90
N LYS A 70 31.47 -14.72 14.65
CA LYS A 70 32.80 -14.67 13.99
C LYS A 70 33.80 -13.78 14.72
N ARG A 71 33.35 -12.68 15.37
CA ARG A 71 34.23 -11.81 16.18
C ARG A 71 34.77 -12.52 17.42
N TYR A 72 34.05 -13.52 17.90
CA TYR A 72 34.46 -14.35 19.04
C TYR A 72 35.13 -15.67 18.61
N GLY A 73 35.47 -15.81 17.31
CA GLY A 73 36.09 -17.01 16.77
C GLY A 73 35.15 -18.23 16.69
N LEU A 74 33.82 -17.98 16.77
CA LEU A 74 32.82 -19.03 16.75
C LEU A 74 32.23 -19.18 15.32
N SER A 75 31.68 -20.38 15.01
CA SER A 75 31.04 -20.63 13.73
C SER A 75 29.79 -19.75 13.57
N GLY A 76 29.75 -18.99 12.50
CA GLY A 76 28.60 -18.18 12.06
C GLY A 76 27.63 -18.90 11.11
N GLU A 77 27.75 -20.25 10.99
CA GLU A 77 26.88 -21.05 10.11
C GLU A 77 25.82 -21.77 10.92
N GLY A 78 24.65 -21.99 10.32
CA GLY A 78 23.53 -22.72 10.93
C GLY A 78 22.21 -21.97 10.83
N SER A 79 21.15 -22.60 11.34
CA SER A 79 19.82 -21.99 11.44
C SER A 79 19.80 -20.84 12.45
N HIS A 80 18.80 -19.95 12.32
CA HIS A 80 18.59 -18.85 13.27
C HIS A 80 18.64 -19.31 14.74
N THR A 81 17.93 -20.38 15.07
CA THR A 81 17.87 -20.93 16.41
C THR A 81 19.24 -21.39 16.91
N GLU A 82 20.09 -21.98 16.04
CA GLU A 82 21.43 -22.41 16.39
C GLU A 82 22.38 -21.24 16.61
N LEU A 83 22.28 -20.20 15.75
CA LEU A 83 23.07 -18.97 15.91
C LEU A 83 22.74 -18.28 17.22
N VAL A 84 21.46 -18.10 17.52
CA VAL A 84 20.98 -17.53 18.79
C VAL A 84 21.49 -18.35 19.98
N ARG A 85 21.36 -19.69 19.94
CA ARG A 85 21.80 -20.57 20.99
C ARG A 85 23.30 -20.41 21.26
N ARG A 86 24.15 -20.36 20.21
CA ARG A 86 25.59 -20.15 20.35
C ARG A 86 25.91 -18.79 20.99
N VAL A 87 25.27 -17.69 20.55
CA VAL A 87 25.48 -16.40 21.18
C VAL A 87 25.16 -16.45 22.67
N ILE A 88 24.06 -17.05 23.06
CA ILE A 88 23.59 -17.08 24.45
C ILE A 88 24.46 -18.00 25.34
N HIS A 89 24.95 -19.12 24.80
CA HIS A 89 25.68 -20.13 25.61
C HIS A 89 27.19 -20.05 25.50
N GLU A 90 27.72 -19.60 24.36
CA GLU A 90 29.16 -19.63 24.11
C GLU A 90 29.82 -18.25 24.22
N VAL A 91 29.06 -17.15 24.12
CA VAL A 91 29.57 -15.80 24.34
C VAL A 91 29.24 -15.35 25.76
N PRO A 92 30.21 -14.84 26.55
CA PRO A 92 29.95 -14.33 27.89
C PRO A 92 28.89 -13.22 27.87
N GLU A 93 27.93 -13.29 28.78
CA GLU A 93 26.77 -12.36 28.83
C GLU A 93 27.19 -10.89 28.83
N LYS A 94 28.25 -10.55 29.59
CA LYS A 94 28.79 -9.18 29.62
C LYS A 94 29.18 -8.63 28.24
N ASN A 95 29.53 -9.51 27.29
CA ASN A 95 30.02 -9.11 25.97
C ASN A 95 28.86 -8.77 25.02
N TYR A 96 27.72 -9.50 25.12
CA TYR A 96 26.57 -9.15 24.29
C TYR A 96 25.66 -8.12 24.96
N ASN A 97 25.62 -8.02 26.29
CA ASN A 97 24.84 -6.98 26.98
C ASN A 97 25.19 -5.56 26.58
N HIS A 98 26.48 -5.29 26.27
CA HIS A 98 26.91 -3.96 25.81
C HIS A 98 26.88 -3.82 24.29
N ALA A 99 26.93 -4.92 23.55
CA ALA A 99 27.01 -4.91 22.09
C ALA A 99 25.63 -4.89 21.41
N VAL A 100 24.57 -5.30 22.12
CA VAL A 100 23.22 -5.42 21.57
C VAL A 100 22.38 -4.26 22.08
N PRO A 101 21.80 -3.44 21.16
CA PRO A 101 20.95 -2.33 21.56
C PRO A 101 19.68 -2.84 22.21
N LYS A 102 19.23 -2.17 23.27
CA LYS A 102 17.89 -2.42 23.83
C LYS A 102 16.83 -1.99 22.84
N VAL A 103 15.79 -2.78 22.70
CA VAL A 103 14.63 -2.49 21.86
C VAL A 103 13.36 -2.51 22.72
N TYR A 104 12.32 -1.90 22.21
CA TYR A 104 10.99 -2.02 22.80
C TYR A 104 10.41 -3.42 22.50
N VAL A 105 9.74 -4.01 23.49
CA VAL A 105 9.07 -5.32 23.38
C VAL A 105 7.70 -5.23 24.01
N LEU A 106 6.70 -5.69 23.30
CA LEU A 106 5.32 -5.75 23.81
C LEU A 106 5.22 -6.70 25.03
N GLU A 107 4.60 -6.22 26.08
CA GLU A 107 4.17 -7.07 27.18
C GLU A 107 3.03 -8.02 26.73
N PRO A 108 2.77 -9.13 27.40
CA PRO A 108 1.74 -10.09 27.01
C PRO A 108 0.36 -9.44 26.75
N LYS A 109 -0.04 -8.48 27.60
CA LYS A 109 -1.30 -7.74 27.41
C LYS A 109 -1.28 -6.86 26.15
N GLY A 110 -0.16 -6.20 25.87
CA GLY A 110 0.04 -5.40 24.65
C GLY A 110 -0.02 -6.27 23.40
N ARG A 111 0.67 -7.40 23.40
CA ARG A 111 0.65 -8.37 22.30
C ARG A 111 -0.76 -8.91 22.03
N THR A 112 -1.52 -9.18 23.07
CA THR A 112 -2.92 -9.63 22.95
C THR A 112 -3.80 -8.56 22.31
N GLU A 113 -3.65 -7.28 22.73
CA GLU A 113 -4.45 -6.18 22.18
C GLU A 113 -4.07 -5.88 20.73
N VAL A 114 -2.77 -5.83 20.40
CA VAL A 114 -2.32 -5.68 19.01
C VAL A 114 -2.87 -6.82 18.14
N GLY A 115 -2.82 -8.07 18.64
CA GLY A 115 -3.39 -9.23 17.94
C GLY A 115 -4.90 -9.11 17.68
N ARG A 116 -5.68 -8.61 18.66
CA ARG A 116 -7.13 -8.38 18.49
C ARG A 116 -7.45 -7.31 17.44
N HIS A 117 -6.54 -6.38 17.24
CA HIS A 117 -6.70 -5.24 16.34
C HIS A 117 -5.84 -5.35 15.07
N MET A 118 -5.38 -6.55 14.74
CA MET A 118 -4.46 -6.82 13.64
C MET A 118 -4.98 -6.32 12.28
N ALA A 119 -6.28 -6.22 12.06
CA ALA A 119 -6.84 -5.65 10.84
C ALA A 119 -6.45 -4.18 10.64
N TYR A 120 -6.48 -3.37 11.72
CA TYR A 120 -6.03 -1.98 11.68
C TYR A 120 -4.53 -1.87 11.45
N VAL A 121 -3.76 -2.73 12.12
CA VAL A 121 -2.30 -2.80 11.98
C VAL A 121 -1.92 -3.12 10.53
N LEU A 122 -2.49 -4.17 9.95
CA LEU A 122 -2.22 -4.56 8.57
C LEU A 122 -2.63 -3.47 7.58
N ASN A 123 -3.78 -2.81 7.80
CA ASN A 123 -4.22 -1.71 6.95
C ASN A 123 -3.19 -0.57 6.87
N VAL A 124 -2.62 -0.18 8.00
CA VAL A 124 -1.61 0.89 8.05
C VAL A 124 -0.26 0.41 7.53
N ARG A 125 0.21 -0.75 7.99
CA ARG A 125 1.50 -1.33 7.61
C ARG A 125 1.63 -1.56 6.11
N GLU A 126 0.54 -1.99 5.48
CA GLU A 126 0.48 -2.33 4.06
C GLU A 126 -0.15 -1.23 3.19
N ASN A 127 -0.54 -0.11 3.81
CA ASN A 127 -1.17 1.04 3.15
C ASN A 127 -2.39 0.66 2.28
N TYR A 128 -3.33 -0.09 2.87
CA TYR A 128 -4.53 -0.51 2.14
C TYR A 128 -5.56 0.61 1.93
N GLY A 129 -5.45 1.71 2.67
CA GLY A 129 -6.29 2.90 2.48
C GLY A 129 -7.74 2.72 2.94
N LEU A 130 -7.99 1.80 3.87
CA LEU A 130 -9.27 1.68 4.55
C LEU A 130 -9.31 2.63 5.75
N THR A 131 -10.48 3.20 6.03
CA THR A 131 -10.71 4.01 7.23
C THR A 131 -10.97 3.12 8.45
N GLU A 132 -10.78 3.67 9.65
CA GLU A 132 -11.13 2.96 10.90
C GLU A 132 -12.61 2.56 10.93
N GLY A 133 -13.50 3.43 10.42
CA GLY A 133 -14.94 3.15 10.33
C GLY A 133 -15.23 1.95 9.43
N GLU A 134 -14.66 1.89 8.22
CA GLU A 134 -14.85 0.78 7.28
C GLU A 134 -14.40 -0.56 7.89
N ILE A 135 -13.27 -0.57 8.62
CA ILE A 135 -12.78 -1.77 9.30
C ILE A 135 -13.70 -2.15 10.48
N GLY A 136 -14.12 -1.15 11.27
CA GLY A 136 -15.00 -1.34 12.42
C GLY A 136 -16.38 -1.88 12.04
N GLU A 137 -16.99 -1.32 10.99
CA GLU A 137 -18.27 -1.78 10.43
C GLU A 137 -18.17 -3.21 9.92
N SER A 138 -17.11 -3.55 9.18
CA SER A 138 -16.88 -4.90 8.68
C SER A 138 -16.66 -5.91 9.79
N ARG A 139 -15.90 -5.54 10.83
CA ARG A 139 -15.73 -6.37 12.03
C ARG A 139 -17.06 -6.64 12.73
N SER A 140 -17.87 -5.60 12.92
CA SER A 140 -19.18 -5.71 13.57
C SER A 140 -20.14 -6.58 12.74
N ALA A 141 -20.18 -6.38 11.42
CA ALA A 141 -21.02 -7.17 10.52
C ALA A 141 -20.64 -8.66 10.50
N LEU A 142 -19.34 -8.98 10.56
CA LEU A 142 -18.88 -10.37 10.64
C LEU A 142 -19.15 -10.99 12.00
N ALA A 143 -18.97 -10.25 13.10
CA ALA A 143 -19.27 -10.72 14.44
C ALA A 143 -20.74 -11.10 14.62
N LEU A 144 -21.66 -10.34 14.01
CA LEU A 144 -23.11 -10.65 14.01
C LEU A 144 -23.44 -11.97 13.31
N LYS A 145 -22.60 -12.44 12.41
CA LYS A 145 -22.76 -13.75 11.73
C LYS A 145 -22.28 -14.93 12.58
N GLY A 146 -21.72 -14.68 13.77
CA GLY A 146 -21.29 -15.72 14.70
C GLY A 146 -20.04 -16.49 14.34
N ASN A 147 -19.32 -16.10 13.27
CA ASN A 147 -18.10 -16.78 12.87
C ASN A 147 -16.87 -16.09 13.46
N PRO A 148 -15.88 -16.85 13.97
CA PRO A 148 -14.58 -16.28 14.30
C PRO A 148 -13.97 -15.72 13.00
N CYS A 149 -13.69 -14.42 12.98
CA CYS A 149 -13.13 -13.76 11.82
C CYS A 149 -11.67 -13.38 12.05
N SER A 150 -10.82 -13.72 11.11
CA SER A 150 -9.42 -13.29 11.09
C SER A 150 -9.34 -11.82 10.68
N ALA A 151 -8.18 -11.21 10.92
CA ALA A 151 -7.90 -9.86 10.43
C ALA A 151 -8.06 -9.75 8.90
N ARG A 152 -7.72 -10.83 8.17
CA ARG A 152 -7.88 -10.90 6.72
C ARG A 152 -9.34 -10.91 6.30
N ASP A 153 -10.20 -11.66 6.99
CA ASP A 153 -11.64 -11.70 6.69
C ASP A 153 -12.29 -10.32 6.89
N ILE A 154 -11.87 -9.60 7.94
CA ILE A 154 -12.34 -8.24 8.21
C ILE A 154 -11.94 -7.29 7.07
N LEU A 155 -10.67 -7.33 6.64
CA LEU A 155 -10.17 -6.50 5.54
C LEU A 155 -10.83 -6.86 4.21
N GLU A 156 -10.98 -8.16 3.89
CA GLU A 156 -11.68 -8.63 2.70
C GLU A 156 -13.12 -8.10 2.67
N SER A 157 -13.84 -8.20 3.80
CA SER A 157 -15.20 -7.67 3.93
C SER A 157 -15.25 -6.16 3.70
N ALA A 158 -14.31 -5.40 4.27
CA ALA A 158 -14.22 -3.96 4.09
C ALA A 158 -13.96 -3.58 2.62
N PHE A 159 -13.06 -4.30 1.95
CA PHE A 159 -12.82 -4.13 0.51
C PHE A 159 -14.08 -4.38 -0.31
N GLN A 160 -14.82 -5.47 -0.06
CA GLN A 160 -16.03 -5.80 -0.81
C GLN A 160 -17.14 -4.74 -0.62
N GLN A 161 -17.30 -4.20 0.59
CA GLN A 161 -18.21 -3.08 0.84
C GLN A 161 -17.79 -1.84 0.03
N LYS A 162 -16.50 -1.50 0.04
CA LYS A 162 -15.96 -0.36 -0.71
C LYS A 162 -16.08 -0.54 -2.22
N VAL A 163 -15.89 -1.76 -2.74
CA VAL A 163 -16.18 -2.12 -4.14
C VAL A 163 -17.63 -1.78 -4.49
N SER A 164 -18.58 -2.18 -3.63
CA SER A 164 -20.00 -1.91 -3.84
C SER A 164 -20.29 -0.42 -3.85
N ILE A 165 -19.75 0.33 -2.88
CA ILE A 165 -19.93 1.79 -2.77
C ILE A 165 -19.39 2.49 -4.02
N TYR A 166 -18.17 2.20 -4.44
CA TYR A 166 -17.56 2.84 -5.61
C TYR A 166 -18.27 2.48 -6.92
N THR A 167 -18.74 1.23 -7.05
CA THR A 167 -19.53 0.80 -8.22
C THR A 167 -20.85 1.55 -8.30
N MET A 168 -21.57 1.66 -7.18
CA MET A 168 -22.86 2.38 -7.13
C MET A 168 -22.71 3.89 -7.38
N ALA A 169 -21.61 4.47 -6.91
CA ALA A 169 -21.31 5.89 -7.09
C ALA A 169 -20.68 6.21 -8.47
N GLY A 170 -20.36 5.22 -9.29
CA GLY A 170 -19.66 5.42 -10.56
C GLY A 170 -18.23 5.94 -10.41
N GLU A 171 -17.58 5.64 -9.29
CA GLU A 171 -16.21 6.09 -8.97
C GLU A 171 -15.16 5.11 -9.53
N TRP A 172 -15.15 4.96 -10.88
CA TRP A 172 -14.42 3.91 -11.58
C TRP A 172 -12.89 3.97 -11.40
N SER A 173 -12.32 5.16 -11.37
CA SER A 173 -10.87 5.32 -11.11
C SER A 173 -10.50 4.93 -9.68
N LYS A 174 -11.37 5.24 -8.70
CA LYS A 174 -11.18 4.80 -7.32
C LYS A 174 -11.33 3.28 -7.20
N LEU A 175 -12.32 2.73 -7.90
CA LEU A 175 -12.56 1.28 -7.96
C LEU A 175 -11.37 0.55 -8.59
N ARG A 176 -10.80 1.09 -9.67
CA ARG A 176 -9.59 0.59 -10.31
C ARG A 176 -8.42 0.52 -9.32
N ASN A 177 -8.20 1.60 -8.57
CA ASN A 177 -7.13 1.64 -7.57
C ASN A 177 -7.39 0.67 -6.41
N LEU A 178 -8.64 0.54 -5.99
CA LEU A 178 -9.04 -0.44 -4.96
C LEU A 178 -8.74 -1.87 -5.40
N TYR A 179 -9.07 -2.25 -6.65
CA TYR A 179 -8.71 -3.58 -7.17
C TYR A 179 -7.21 -3.81 -7.21
N TYR A 180 -6.42 -2.79 -7.50
CA TYR A 180 -4.96 -2.91 -7.44
C TYR A 180 -4.45 -3.15 -6.00
N VAL A 181 -5.03 -2.47 -5.02
CA VAL A 181 -4.73 -2.71 -3.59
C VAL A 181 -5.16 -4.12 -3.18
N MET A 182 -6.36 -4.56 -3.60
CA MET A 182 -6.86 -5.92 -3.33
C MET A 182 -5.97 -6.99 -3.97
N ALA A 183 -5.45 -6.75 -5.17
CA ALA A 183 -4.50 -7.68 -5.79
C ALA A 183 -3.25 -7.88 -4.90
N ASN A 184 -2.66 -6.79 -4.40
CA ASN A 184 -1.52 -6.86 -3.49
C ASN A 184 -1.89 -7.55 -2.16
N PHE A 185 -3.07 -7.30 -1.61
CA PHE A 185 -3.59 -8.00 -0.43
C PHE A 185 -3.67 -9.50 -0.65
N HIS A 186 -4.20 -9.94 -1.79
CA HIS A 186 -4.31 -11.36 -2.13
C HIS A 186 -2.94 -12.00 -2.40
N LEU A 187 -2.00 -11.28 -3.03
CA LEU A 187 -0.63 -11.77 -3.24
C LEU A 187 0.08 -12.07 -1.92
N ARG A 188 -0.08 -11.18 -0.91
CA ARG A 188 0.47 -11.42 0.43
C ARG A 188 -0.22 -12.55 1.18
N ALA A 189 -1.44 -12.90 0.75
CA ALA A 189 -2.19 -14.05 1.26
C ALA A 189 -1.94 -15.34 0.48
N GLU A 190 -1.01 -15.32 -0.51
CA GLU A 190 -0.69 -16.43 -1.40
C GLU A 190 -1.92 -16.95 -2.20
N ALA A 191 -2.91 -16.06 -2.42
CA ALA A 191 -4.12 -16.34 -3.19
C ALA A 191 -3.98 -15.77 -4.61
N GLY A 192 -3.17 -16.43 -5.45
CA GLY A 192 -2.80 -15.95 -6.78
C GLY A 192 -3.98 -15.82 -7.73
N ASP A 193 -4.95 -16.74 -7.68
CA ASP A 193 -6.19 -16.72 -8.45
C ASP A 193 -7.03 -15.45 -8.19
N LYS A 194 -7.20 -15.08 -6.91
CA LYS A 194 -7.91 -13.87 -6.51
C LYS A 194 -7.12 -12.61 -6.91
N ALA A 195 -5.80 -12.66 -6.77
CA ALA A 195 -4.94 -11.55 -7.19
C ALA A 195 -5.04 -11.31 -8.70
N LEU A 196 -4.99 -12.37 -9.52
CA LEU A 196 -5.18 -12.29 -10.96
C LEU A 196 -6.54 -11.72 -11.33
N SER A 197 -7.62 -12.18 -10.68
CA SER A 197 -8.97 -11.66 -10.91
C SER A 197 -9.04 -10.15 -10.66
N CYS A 198 -8.39 -9.66 -9.60
CA CYS A 198 -8.30 -8.22 -9.33
C CYS A 198 -7.47 -7.48 -10.39
N LEU A 199 -6.34 -8.02 -10.82
CA LEU A 199 -5.49 -7.42 -11.86
C LEU A 199 -6.21 -7.37 -13.22
N PHE A 200 -7.01 -8.40 -13.55
CA PHE A 200 -7.85 -8.39 -14.74
C PHE A 200 -8.90 -7.27 -14.70
N LEU A 201 -9.50 -7.02 -13.55
CA LEU A 201 -10.44 -5.90 -13.36
C LEU A 201 -9.74 -4.55 -13.46
N VAL A 202 -8.50 -4.42 -12.98
CA VAL A 202 -7.67 -3.22 -13.18
C VAL A 202 -7.46 -2.97 -14.66
N PHE A 203 -7.01 -3.98 -15.42
CA PHE A 203 -6.80 -3.88 -16.86
C PHE A 203 -8.09 -3.50 -17.60
N PHE A 204 -9.19 -4.16 -17.26
CA PHE A 204 -10.50 -3.90 -17.85
C PHE A 204 -10.97 -2.45 -17.65
N LEU A 205 -10.82 -1.92 -16.42
CA LEU A 205 -11.17 -0.54 -16.12
C LEU A 205 -10.25 0.46 -16.82
N ASP A 206 -8.94 0.18 -16.88
CA ASP A 206 -7.98 1.02 -17.61
C ASP A 206 -8.33 1.11 -19.12
N MET A 207 -8.80 0.01 -19.70
CA MET A 207 -9.12 -0.05 -21.14
C MET A 207 -10.55 0.36 -21.46
N SER A 208 -11.40 0.54 -20.44
CA SER A 208 -12.81 0.94 -20.65
C SER A 208 -12.97 2.40 -21.06
N GLY A 209 -12.07 3.27 -20.63
CA GLY A 209 -12.18 4.72 -20.79
C GLY A 209 -13.11 5.39 -19.77
N MET A 210 -13.49 4.67 -18.70
CA MET A 210 -14.33 5.24 -17.64
C MET A 210 -13.52 5.98 -16.59
N GLY A 211 -13.89 7.24 -16.35
CA GLY A 211 -13.44 8.05 -15.24
C GLY A 211 -14.45 8.09 -14.09
N ASN A 212 -14.10 8.78 -13.01
CA ASN A 212 -14.98 8.98 -11.86
C ASN A 212 -16.27 9.72 -12.26
N ARG A 213 -17.35 9.47 -11.53
CA ARG A 213 -18.68 10.09 -11.76
C ARG A 213 -19.20 9.85 -13.18
N ASN A 214 -18.95 8.68 -13.70
CA ASN A 214 -19.36 8.26 -15.05
C ASN A 214 -18.86 9.19 -16.17
N THR A 215 -17.71 9.85 -16.00
CA THR A 215 -17.07 10.62 -17.07
C THR A 215 -16.39 9.68 -18.05
N VAL A 216 -16.36 10.04 -19.32
CA VAL A 216 -15.61 9.31 -20.35
C VAL A 216 -14.29 10.03 -20.60
N ILE A 217 -13.21 9.26 -20.54
CA ILE A 217 -11.86 9.75 -20.87
C ILE A 217 -11.75 9.78 -22.40
N PRO A 218 -11.28 10.88 -23.02
CA PRO A 218 -11.03 10.93 -24.46
C PRO A 218 -10.14 9.78 -24.92
N TYR A 219 -10.40 9.25 -26.11
CA TYR A 219 -9.70 8.05 -26.62
C TYR A 219 -8.18 8.23 -26.68
N GLU A 220 -7.71 9.41 -27.09
CA GLU A 220 -6.30 9.80 -27.13
C GLU A 220 -5.62 9.80 -25.76
N ASN A 221 -6.42 9.97 -24.70
CA ASN A 221 -5.99 9.95 -23.30
C ASN A 221 -6.27 8.62 -22.61
N LEU A 222 -6.72 7.60 -23.36
CA LEU A 222 -6.94 6.27 -22.81
C LEU A 222 -5.63 5.76 -22.19
N PHE A 223 -5.68 5.45 -20.90
CA PHE A 223 -4.50 5.06 -20.15
C PHE A 223 -3.88 3.79 -20.71
N PRO A 224 -2.68 3.86 -21.28
CA PRO A 224 -1.93 2.64 -21.49
C PRO A 224 -1.69 2.02 -20.11
N THR A 225 -2.15 0.81 -19.93
CA THR A 225 -1.96 0.05 -18.70
C THR A 225 -0.49 0.14 -18.27
N GLN A 226 -0.27 0.57 -17.03
CA GLN A 226 1.07 0.81 -16.53
C GLN A 226 1.94 -0.44 -16.69
N LYS A 227 3.16 -0.27 -17.20
CA LYS A 227 4.10 -1.37 -17.44
C LYS A 227 4.27 -2.25 -16.19
N GLY A 228 4.34 -1.64 -14.99
CA GLY A 228 4.48 -2.37 -13.73
C GLY A 228 3.31 -3.30 -13.43
N MET A 229 2.07 -2.90 -13.76
CA MET A 229 0.89 -3.75 -13.57
C MET A 229 0.91 -4.95 -14.51
N ILE A 230 1.31 -4.78 -15.77
CA ILE A 230 1.46 -5.89 -16.73
C ILE A 230 2.55 -6.86 -16.28
N LEU A 231 3.69 -6.36 -15.79
CA LEU A 231 4.76 -7.20 -15.26
C LEU A 231 4.29 -8.02 -14.05
N LEU A 232 3.56 -7.39 -13.13
CA LEU A 232 2.99 -8.07 -11.98
C LEU A 232 1.99 -9.17 -12.40
N LEU A 233 1.11 -8.87 -13.35
CA LEU A 233 0.15 -9.84 -13.88
C LEU A 233 0.89 -11.01 -14.55
N ASP A 234 1.94 -10.73 -15.33
CA ASP A 234 2.77 -11.73 -15.98
C ASP A 234 3.51 -12.62 -14.99
N GLU A 235 4.06 -12.03 -13.93
CA GLU A 235 4.70 -12.77 -12.84
C GLU A 235 3.72 -13.73 -12.15
N VAL A 236 2.51 -13.24 -11.79
CA VAL A 236 1.52 -14.05 -11.08
C VAL A 236 1.00 -15.17 -11.97
N ARG A 237 0.68 -14.90 -13.25
CA ARG A 237 0.25 -15.96 -14.17
C ARG A 237 1.30 -17.05 -14.37
N HIS A 238 2.60 -16.70 -14.39
CA HIS A 238 3.67 -17.70 -14.47
C HIS A 238 3.76 -18.55 -13.20
N ARG A 239 3.59 -17.92 -12.03
CA ARG A 239 3.52 -18.64 -10.75
C ARG A 239 2.37 -19.64 -10.70
N GLU A 240 1.22 -19.25 -11.25
CA GLU A 240 0.03 -20.11 -11.38
C GLU A 240 0.09 -21.06 -12.60
N ASN A 241 1.20 -21.05 -13.37
CA ASN A 241 1.41 -21.88 -14.57
C ASN A 241 0.34 -21.73 -15.64
N MET A 242 -0.26 -20.55 -15.80
CA MET A 242 -1.36 -20.32 -16.75
C MET A 242 -0.86 -20.14 -18.19
N THR A 243 -1.50 -20.83 -19.10
CA THR A 243 -1.34 -20.64 -20.56
C THR A 243 -2.08 -19.37 -21.04
N ALA A 244 -1.79 -18.94 -22.27
CA ALA A 244 -2.46 -17.78 -22.86
C ALA A 244 -3.97 -17.94 -22.98
N GLU A 245 -4.45 -19.15 -23.29
CA GLU A 245 -5.87 -19.45 -23.42
C GLU A 245 -6.57 -19.44 -22.04
N GLU A 246 -5.92 -19.97 -21.01
CA GLU A 246 -6.43 -19.91 -19.63
C GLU A 246 -6.48 -18.48 -19.12
N VAL A 247 -5.47 -17.65 -19.41
CA VAL A 247 -5.48 -16.21 -19.08
C VAL A 247 -6.65 -15.50 -19.76
N LYS A 248 -6.91 -15.77 -21.04
CA LYS A 248 -8.04 -15.22 -21.78
C LYS A 248 -9.38 -15.64 -21.15
N ALA A 249 -9.55 -16.91 -20.86
CA ALA A 249 -10.76 -17.43 -20.24
C ALA A 249 -11.00 -16.85 -18.84
N ALA A 250 -9.95 -16.79 -18.01
CA ALA A 250 -10.00 -16.24 -16.66
C ALA A 250 -10.28 -14.71 -16.68
N PHE A 251 -9.68 -13.97 -17.62
CA PHE A 251 -10.00 -12.56 -17.82
C PHE A 251 -11.49 -12.37 -18.13
N LEU A 252 -12.01 -13.05 -19.15
CA LEU A 252 -13.41 -12.95 -19.54
C LEU A 252 -14.36 -13.32 -18.40
N SER A 253 -14.05 -14.36 -17.65
CA SER A 253 -14.81 -14.76 -16.45
C SER A 253 -14.79 -13.69 -15.37
N SER A 254 -13.62 -13.10 -15.09
CA SER A 254 -13.44 -12.08 -14.05
C SER A 254 -14.23 -10.81 -14.36
N VAL A 255 -14.26 -10.38 -15.62
CA VAL A 255 -14.94 -9.15 -16.03
C VAL A 255 -16.43 -9.31 -16.32
N ALA A 256 -16.92 -10.56 -16.45
CA ALA A 256 -18.30 -10.85 -16.83
C ALA A 256 -19.37 -10.16 -15.96
N ARG A 257 -19.10 -10.02 -14.66
CA ARG A 257 -20.00 -9.36 -13.71
C ARG A 257 -19.88 -7.84 -13.73
N MET A 258 -18.72 -7.33 -14.11
CA MET A 258 -18.42 -5.88 -14.12
C MET A 258 -18.80 -5.24 -15.44
N ALA A 259 -18.58 -5.92 -16.57
CA ALA A 259 -18.83 -5.38 -17.90
C ALA A 259 -20.25 -4.82 -18.09
N PRO A 260 -21.34 -5.50 -17.66
CA PRO A 260 -22.68 -4.94 -17.78
C PRO A 260 -22.98 -3.77 -16.82
N ARG A 261 -22.14 -3.50 -15.84
CA ARG A 261 -22.31 -2.40 -14.88
C ARG A 261 -21.64 -1.10 -15.33
N LEU A 262 -20.69 -1.20 -16.27
CA LEU A 262 -20.08 -0.02 -16.84
C LEU A 262 -21.08 0.70 -17.75
N PRO A 263 -21.30 2.00 -17.55
CA PRO A 263 -22.16 2.79 -18.42
C PRO A 263 -21.63 2.90 -19.84
N PHE A 264 -20.32 2.78 -20.01
CA PHE A 264 -19.62 2.93 -21.26
C PHE A 264 -18.35 2.07 -21.26
N SER A 265 -17.94 1.59 -22.42
CA SER A 265 -16.64 1.00 -22.67
C SER A 265 -16.24 1.18 -24.13
N TYR A 266 -15.00 1.60 -24.37
CA TYR A 266 -14.46 1.70 -25.74
C TYR A 266 -14.41 0.35 -26.45
N PHE A 267 -14.19 -0.72 -25.72
CA PHE A 267 -13.96 -2.05 -26.30
C PHE A 267 -14.84 -3.11 -25.65
N SER A 268 -15.16 -4.15 -26.41
CA SER A 268 -15.76 -5.34 -25.86
C SER A 268 -14.75 -6.10 -24.99
N PRO A 269 -15.20 -6.91 -24.02
CA PRO A 269 -14.30 -7.77 -23.24
C PRO A 269 -13.41 -8.68 -24.10
N GLN A 270 -13.89 -9.12 -25.26
CA GLN A 270 -13.16 -9.98 -26.19
C GLN A 270 -11.96 -9.23 -26.82
N VAL A 271 -12.18 -8.00 -27.26
CA VAL A 271 -11.12 -7.12 -27.79
C VAL A 271 -10.10 -6.80 -26.69
N MET A 272 -10.57 -6.51 -25.48
CA MET A 272 -9.67 -6.26 -24.34
C MET A 272 -8.84 -7.51 -23.98
N ALA A 273 -9.41 -8.70 -24.08
CA ALA A 273 -8.66 -9.95 -23.87
C ALA A 273 -7.52 -10.12 -24.91
N ALA A 274 -7.78 -9.78 -26.17
CA ALA A 274 -6.74 -9.79 -27.20
C ALA A 274 -5.63 -8.77 -26.93
N GLN A 275 -6.02 -7.55 -26.52
CA GLN A 275 -5.08 -6.49 -26.11
C GLN A 275 -4.26 -6.91 -24.89
N LEU A 276 -4.85 -7.57 -23.90
CA LEU A 276 -4.14 -8.10 -22.74
C LEU A 276 -3.05 -9.11 -23.16
N LEU A 277 -3.40 -10.06 -24.02
CA LEU A 277 -2.43 -11.05 -24.51
C LEU A 277 -1.28 -10.42 -25.33
N GLU A 278 -1.56 -9.37 -26.11
CA GLU A 278 -0.52 -8.59 -26.77
C GLU A 278 0.40 -7.92 -25.77
N ARG A 279 -0.15 -7.29 -24.72
CA ARG A 279 0.64 -6.65 -23.67
C ARG A 279 1.54 -7.65 -22.94
N LEU A 280 1.04 -8.84 -22.63
CA LEU A 280 1.82 -9.92 -22.01
C LEU A 280 2.95 -10.44 -22.90
N ARG A 281 2.81 -10.32 -24.23
CA ARG A 281 3.89 -10.61 -25.20
C ARG A 281 4.86 -9.44 -25.38
N GLY A 282 4.70 -8.35 -24.61
CA GLY A 282 5.55 -7.16 -24.72
C GLY A 282 5.19 -6.22 -25.87
N VAL A 283 4.09 -6.46 -26.60
CA VAL A 283 3.64 -5.56 -27.67
C VAL A 283 3.04 -4.28 -27.05
N PRO A 284 3.55 -3.08 -27.37
CA PRO A 284 3.00 -1.83 -26.85
C PRO A 284 1.55 -1.63 -27.30
N PHE A 285 0.74 -0.96 -26.46
CA PHE A 285 -0.60 -0.55 -26.86
C PHE A 285 -0.51 0.43 -28.03
N ASN A 286 -1.22 0.12 -29.11
CA ASN A 286 -1.34 0.98 -30.27
C ASN A 286 -2.81 1.35 -30.48
N GLY A 287 -3.21 2.54 -29.99
CA GLY A 287 -4.58 3.03 -30.10
C GLY A 287 -5.09 3.10 -31.55
N ALA A 288 -4.23 3.46 -32.52
CA ALA A 288 -4.60 3.55 -33.92
C ALA A 288 -5.04 2.18 -34.50
N LYS A 289 -4.42 1.09 -34.07
CA LYS A 289 -4.77 -0.28 -34.48
C LYS A 289 -6.20 -0.65 -34.14
N TYR A 290 -6.69 -0.15 -32.99
CA TYR A 290 -7.99 -0.55 -32.44
C TYR A 290 -9.13 0.45 -32.71
N ILE A 291 -8.90 1.48 -33.51
CA ILE A 291 -9.95 2.48 -33.83
C ILE A 291 -11.20 1.82 -34.45
N ALA A 292 -11.00 0.87 -35.37
CA ALA A 292 -12.11 0.17 -36.03
C ALA A 292 -12.88 -0.80 -35.11
N GLU A 293 -12.25 -1.22 -33.99
CA GLU A 293 -12.84 -2.18 -33.05
C GLU A 293 -13.53 -1.48 -31.85
N ARG A 294 -13.61 -0.14 -31.89
CA ARG A 294 -14.33 0.61 -30.84
C ARG A 294 -15.82 0.37 -30.92
N ASN A 295 -16.45 0.18 -29.77
CA ASN A 295 -17.91 0.03 -29.64
C ASN A 295 -18.69 1.28 -30.04
N VAL A 296 -18.04 2.45 -30.02
CA VAL A 296 -18.65 3.76 -30.30
C VAL A 296 -17.73 4.63 -31.12
N PRO A 297 -18.28 5.51 -31.98
CA PRO A 297 -17.51 6.57 -32.64
C PRO A 297 -16.82 7.44 -31.60
N ASP A 298 -15.80 8.19 -32.05
CA ASP A 298 -15.00 9.05 -31.17
C ASP A 298 -15.87 9.98 -30.32
N PRO A 299 -15.80 9.94 -29.00
CA PRO A 299 -16.55 10.81 -28.11
C PRO A 299 -16.04 12.25 -28.09
N SER A 300 -14.99 12.60 -28.83
CA SER A 300 -14.48 13.98 -28.93
C SER A 300 -15.52 14.97 -29.49
N ALA A 301 -16.60 14.49 -30.10
CA ALA A 301 -17.69 15.30 -30.64
C ALA A 301 -18.74 15.72 -29.60
N GLY A 302 -18.69 15.30 -28.34
CA GLY A 302 -19.67 15.66 -27.33
C GLY A 302 -19.42 15.15 -25.93
N THR A 303 -19.97 15.82 -24.94
CA THR A 303 -19.95 15.34 -23.53
C THR A 303 -21.01 14.25 -23.41
N TYR A 304 -20.56 12.99 -23.23
CA TYR A 304 -21.46 11.88 -23.04
C TYR A 304 -21.87 11.79 -21.56
N HIS A 305 -23.18 11.81 -21.30
CA HIS A 305 -23.73 11.51 -20.00
C HIS A 305 -24.37 10.14 -20.02
N TYR A 306 -24.12 9.41 -18.94
CA TYR A 306 -24.62 8.06 -18.74
C TYR A 306 -26.12 8.03 -18.47
N VAL A 307 -26.80 7.06 -19.08
CA VAL A 307 -28.16 6.67 -18.70
C VAL A 307 -28.07 5.43 -17.81
N PRO A 308 -28.59 5.47 -16.56
CA PRO A 308 -28.54 4.30 -15.66
C PRO A 308 -29.19 3.06 -16.29
N TRP A 309 -28.57 1.92 -16.03
CA TRP A 309 -29.02 0.59 -16.44
C TRP A 309 -30.50 0.36 -16.06
N GLY A 310 -31.31 -0.13 -17.00
CA GLY A 310 -32.71 -0.47 -16.79
C GLY A 310 -33.74 0.39 -17.56
N ARG A 311 -33.29 1.36 -18.35
CA ARG A 311 -34.14 2.00 -19.34
C ARG A 311 -33.80 1.47 -20.75
N GLU A 312 -34.79 1.09 -21.49
CA GLU A 312 -34.77 0.26 -22.72
C GLU A 312 -34.01 0.81 -23.94
N GLU A 313 -33.02 1.67 -23.79
CA GLU A 313 -32.23 2.17 -24.91
C GLU A 313 -30.74 1.97 -24.70
N ALA A 314 -30.33 0.71 -24.41
CA ALA A 314 -28.93 0.32 -24.48
C ALA A 314 -28.51 0.37 -25.96
N GLY A 315 -27.91 1.45 -26.40
CA GLY A 315 -27.33 1.55 -27.74
C GLY A 315 -27.35 2.92 -28.39
N SER A 316 -28.14 3.89 -27.92
CA SER A 316 -28.06 5.24 -28.43
C SER A 316 -27.53 6.21 -27.39
N LEU A 317 -26.28 6.65 -27.59
CA LEU A 317 -25.76 7.81 -26.89
C LEU A 317 -26.52 9.04 -27.40
N LYS A 318 -27.54 9.46 -26.67
CA LYS A 318 -28.23 10.71 -26.98
C LYS A 318 -27.42 11.88 -26.44
N GLU A 319 -27.20 12.90 -27.26
CA GLU A 319 -26.70 14.19 -26.78
C GLU A 319 -27.58 14.67 -25.63
N VAL A 320 -26.99 14.81 -24.45
CA VAL A 320 -27.72 15.37 -23.32
C VAL A 320 -27.70 16.89 -23.45
N PRO A 321 -28.85 17.55 -23.33
CA PRO A 321 -28.91 19.02 -23.32
C PRO A 321 -27.94 19.55 -22.25
N LYS A 322 -27.17 20.58 -22.59
CA LYS A 322 -26.25 21.24 -21.63
C LYS A 322 -27.02 21.60 -20.37
N PHE A 323 -26.84 20.79 -19.33
CA PHE A 323 -27.34 21.12 -18.01
C PHE A 323 -26.51 22.29 -17.50
N THR A 324 -27.06 23.48 -17.51
CA THR A 324 -26.54 24.59 -16.72
C THR A 324 -26.70 24.17 -15.27
N VAL A 325 -25.59 23.79 -14.64
CA VAL A 325 -25.57 23.54 -13.18
C VAL A 325 -26.09 24.79 -12.53
N PRO A 326 -27.24 24.76 -11.81
CA PRO A 326 -27.66 25.90 -11.03
C PRO A 326 -26.50 26.27 -10.12
N LYS A 327 -26.08 27.55 -10.12
CA LYS A 327 -25.16 28.05 -9.10
C LYS A 327 -25.83 27.81 -7.76
N ILE A 328 -25.55 26.69 -7.14
CA ILE A 328 -25.89 26.46 -5.74
C ILE A 328 -25.01 27.44 -4.99
N MET A 329 -25.60 28.58 -4.60
CA MET A 329 -24.97 29.47 -3.64
C MET A 329 -24.75 28.66 -2.38
N ALA A 330 -23.50 28.32 -2.11
CA ALA A 330 -23.11 27.71 -0.84
C ALA A 330 -23.60 28.62 0.30
N PRO A 331 -24.24 28.05 1.34
CA PRO A 331 -24.67 28.85 2.48
C PRO A 331 -23.46 29.59 3.07
N PRO A 332 -23.60 30.85 3.53
CA PRO A 332 -22.48 31.72 3.93
C PRO A 332 -21.64 31.23 5.10
N SER A 333 -22.00 30.15 5.74
CA SER A 333 -21.36 29.61 6.96
C SER A 333 -20.25 28.59 6.75
N LEU A 334 -19.97 28.16 5.52
CA LEU A 334 -18.88 27.22 5.21
C LEU A 334 -17.70 27.94 4.55
N ARG A 335 -17.11 28.92 5.24
CA ARG A 335 -15.76 29.38 4.93
C ARG A 335 -14.79 28.32 5.45
N MET A 336 -14.26 27.49 4.55
CA MET A 336 -13.08 26.66 4.85
C MET A 336 -11.93 27.57 5.31
N PRO A 337 -11.18 27.21 6.35
CA PRO A 337 -10.03 28.00 6.78
C PRO A 337 -8.98 28.04 5.65
N PRO A 338 -8.24 29.17 5.48
CA PRO A 338 -7.34 29.41 4.35
C PRO A 338 -6.01 28.67 4.40
N ALA A 339 -5.96 27.47 4.99
CA ALA A 339 -4.71 26.75 5.26
C ALA A 339 -4.19 25.90 4.10
N PHE A 340 -4.92 25.76 2.98
CA PHE A 340 -4.51 24.85 1.89
C PHE A 340 -4.19 25.51 0.54
N THR A 341 -4.01 26.81 0.51
CA THR A 341 -3.63 27.54 -0.71
C THR A 341 -2.35 28.35 -0.55
N ARG A 342 -1.31 27.80 0.10
CA ARG A 342 0.02 28.33 -0.12
C ARG A 342 0.62 27.61 -1.32
N PRO A 343 0.79 28.28 -2.48
CA PRO A 343 1.63 27.74 -3.54
C PRO A 343 3.03 27.56 -2.93
N VAL A 344 3.59 26.35 -3.12
CA VAL A 344 5.00 26.10 -2.83
C VAL A 344 5.77 27.20 -3.57
N PRO A 345 6.61 28.01 -2.90
CA PRO A 345 7.36 29.06 -3.57
C PRO A 345 8.21 28.41 -4.67
N PHE A 346 8.07 28.90 -5.88
CA PHE A 346 8.89 28.49 -7.00
C PHE A 346 10.34 28.83 -6.62
N GLU A 347 11.14 27.83 -6.32
CA GLU A 347 12.53 28.01 -5.91
C GLU A 347 13.26 28.64 -7.10
N SER A 348 13.70 29.87 -6.97
CA SER A 348 14.39 30.56 -8.05
C SER A 348 15.67 29.81 -8.41
N THR A 349 16.08 29.88 -9.65
CA THR A 349 17.29 29.21 -10.17
C THR A 349 18.55 29.57 -9.35
N GLU A 350 18.56 30.74 -8.73
CA GLU A 350 19.63 31.20 -7.81
C GLU A 350 19.57 30.52 -6.44
N ALA A 351 18.36 30.31 -5.88
CA ALA A 351 18.20 29.61 -4.61
C ALA A 351 18.64 28.13 -4.73
N ARG A 352 18.33 27.51 -5.86
CA ARG A 352 18.78 26.15 -6.18
C ARG A 352 20.30 26.05 -6.31
N LYS A 353 20.94 27.00 -7.00
CA LYS A 353 22.40 27.07 -7.09
C LYS A 353 23.09 27.27 -5.74
N ARG A 354 22.53 28.11 -4.88
CA ARG A 354 23.06 28.34 -3.50
C ARG A 354 22.94 27.07 -2.65
N ARG A 355 21.89 26.31 -2.81
CA ARG A 355 21.70 25.04 -2.09
C ARG A 355 22.72 24.00 -2.55
N GLU A 356 22.91 23.85 -3.85
CA GLU A 356 23.92 22.94 -4.43
C GLU A 356 25.36 23.32 -4.04
N GLU A 357 25.67 24.63 -3.94
CA GLU A 357 26.96 25.10 -3.42
C GLU A 357 27.13 24.85 -1.93
N MET A 358 26.07 25.02 -1.11
CA MET A 358 26.11 24.68 0.30
C MET A 358 26.31 23.20 0.55
N GLU A 359 25.62 22.34 -0.20
CA GLU A 359 25.83 20.89 -0.14
C GLU A 359 27.27 20.50 -0.53
N LYS A 360 27.83 21.11 -1.57
CA LYS A 360 29.23 20.89 -1.97
C LYS A 360 30.23 21.39 -0.91
N ARG A 361 29.90 22.44 -0.16
CA ARG A 361 30.75 22.92 0.95
C ARG A 361 30.67 22.02 2.16
N MET A 362 29.48 21.48 2.53
CA MET A 362 29.34 20.53 3.63
C MET A 362 30.08 19.22 3.37
N VAL A 363 30.14 18.75 2.13
CA VAL A 363 30.90 17.55 1.76
C VAL A 363 32.43 17.76 1.85
N ARG A 364 32.90 19.00 1.73
CA ARG A 364 34.35 19.31 1.79
C ARG A 364 34.88 19.53 3.19
N THR A 365 34.02 19.80 4.20
CA THR A 365 34.45 20.16 5.57
C THR A 365 34.45 18.93 6.52
N VAL A 366 34.13 17.75 6.05
CA VAL A 366 34.30 16.54 6.87
C VAL A 366 35.74 16.07 6.74
N GLU A 367 36.58 16.41 7.72
CA GLU A 367 37.91 15.84 7.90
C GLU A 367 37.85 14.32 7.80
N ARG A 368 38.74 13.73 7.01
CA ARG A 368 38.78 12.27 6.82
C ARG A 368 39.11 11.61 8.14
N PRO A 369 38.21 10.77 8.71
CA PRO A 369 38.48 10.07 9.95
C PRO A 369 39.64 9.09 9.77
N THR A 370 40.41 8.87 10.85
CA THR A 370 41.50 7.91 10.90
C THR A 370 41.03 6.49 10.57
N PRO A 371 41.92 5.58 10.16
CA PRO A 371 41.54 4.20 9.82
C PRO A 371 40.80 3.44 10.94
N GLU A 372 41.09 3.78 12.21
CA GLU A 372 40.42 3.18 13.38
C GLU A 372 39.02 3.77 13.61
N GLU A 373 38.83 5.09 13.50
CA GLU A 373 37.50 5.72 13.56
C GLU A 373 36.59 5.32 12.40
N LYS A 374 37.17 5.00 11.22
CA LYS A 374 36.39 4.44 10.09
C LYS A 374 35.87 3.04 10.39
N LYS A 375 36.62 2.21 11.14
CA LYS A 375 36.15 0.89 11.54
C LYS A 375 35.00 0.95 12.54
N GLU A 376 35.09 1.82 13.55
CA GLU A 376 34.02 1.98 14.55
C GLU A 376 32.75 2.63 13.97
N LYS A 377 32.89 3.74 13.24
CA LYS A 377 31.73 4.41 12.59
C LYS A 377 31.08 3.57 11.51
N GLY A 378 31.87 2.80 10.74
CA GLY A 378 31.35 1.86 9.74
C GLY A 378 30.55 0.73 10.35
N LEU A 379 30.88 0.32 11.59
CA LEU A 379 30.17 -0.72 12.32
C LEU A 379 28.83 -0.26 12.88
N LEU A 380 28.80 0.94 13.47
CA LEU A 380 27.58 1.57 14.02
C LEU A 380 26.57 1.91 12.89
N VAL A 381 27.05 2.34 11.74
CA VAL A 381 26.18 2.63 10.58
C VAL A 381 25.63 1.34 9.96
N LYS A 382 26.39 0.26 9.95
CA LYS A 382 25.89 -1.04 9.48
C LYS A 382 24.85 -1.62 10.42
N LEU A 383 25.05 -1.53 11.73
CA LEU A 383 24.04 -1.95 12.72
C LEU A 383 22.76 -1.11 12.66
N ARG A 384 22.86 0.22 12.45
CA ARG A 384 21.69 1.10 12.30
C ARG A 384 20.88 0.91 11.00
N LYS A 385 21.46 0.30 9.97
CA LYS A 385 20.74 -0.02 8.71
C LYS A 385 20.01 -1.37 8.76
N TRP A 386 20.20 -2.17 9.82
CA TRP A 386 19.65 -3.51 9.97
C TRP A 386 18.56 -3.59 11.07
N ILE A 387 18.34 -2.53 11.80
CA ILE A 387 17.22 -2.30 12.71
C ILE A 387 16.35 -1.18 12.15
#